data_2f0ae46692b561eabc778e14b7917aa7
#
_entry.id   2f0ae46692b561eabc778e14b7917aa7
#
_cell.length_a   1.000
_cell.length_b   1.000
_cell.length_c   1.000
_cell.angle_alpha   90.00
_cell.angle_beta   90.00
_cell.angle_gamma   90.00
#
_symmetry.space_group_name_H-M   'P 1'
#
loop_
_entity.id
_entity.type
_entity.pdbx_description
1 polymer ?
#
loop_
_entity_poly.entity_id
_entity_poly.type
_entity_poly.pdbx_seq_one_letter_code
_entity_poly.pdbx_strand_id
1 'polypeptide(L)'
;MANHLGTVIQVMGPVLDIRFADDQLPKLLSAILVKNGDVTITAEVAQHIGDNVVRCIAMSSTDGLQRGAQAEDTGAPISVPVGDECLGRVFNLLGEPIDNKPQVKAQTRWPIHRPAPSYEEQQPATEILETGIKVIDLICPYAKGGKIGLFGGAGVGKTVLIQELIYNIATAHNGYSVFTGVGERTREGNDLYNEMTESGVISKTAMVFGQMNEPPGARMRVGLSGLTMAEYFRDVKHQDVLLFIDNIFRFTQAGSEVSALLGRMPSAVGYQPTLATEMGALQERITSTKDGSITSVQAVYVPADDLTDPAPATTFAHLDATTVLDRGIASLGIYPAVDPLDSTSRILSPEILGQEHYETARAVQSILQRYKELQDIIAIMGMDELSEEDKLTVNRARKVQRFLSQPFHVAEQFTGYQGKYVPLKETIRSFKEIIEGKHDDIPESYFLFAGSIDEVVAKFRGGEKA
;
A
#
# COMPACT_ATOMS: atom_id res chain seq x y z
N MET A 1 -12.75 -19.77 -31.48
CA MET A 1 -12.36 -20.99 -30.76
C MET A 1 -13.64 -21.63 -30.28
N ALA A 2 -13.79 -22.94 -30.35
CA ALA A 2 -14.98 -23.62 -29.84
C ALA A 2 -14.99 -23.44 -28.32
N ASN A 3 -16.06 -22.87 -27.78
CA ASN A 3 -16.24 -22.71 -26.34
C ASN A 3 -16.48 -24.10 -25.74
N HIS A 4 -15.62 -24.53 -24.83
CA HIS A 4 -15.79 -25.79 -24.14
C HIS A 4 -16.88 -25.64 -23.07
N LEU A 5 -17.89 -26.48 -23.14
CA LEU A 5 -19.01 -26.45 -22.22
C LEU A 5 -18.83 -27.51 -21.12
N GLY A 6 -19.08 -27.12 -19.92
CA GLY A 6 -19.07 -27.97 -18.73
C GLY A 6 -20.36 -27.88 -17.92
N THR A 7 -20.44 -28.70 -16.91
CA THR A 7 -21.58 -28.78 -15.99
C THR A 7 -21.11 -28.75 -14.54
N VAL A 8 -21.71 -27.90 -13.72
CA VAL A 8 -21.47 -27.85 -12.29
C VAL A 8 -21.97 -29.14 -11.65
N ILE A 9 -21.07 -29.89 -11.01
CA ILE A 9 -21.41 -31.15 -10.34
C ILE A 9 -21.46 -31.01 -8.81
N GLN A 10 -20.77 -30.03 -8.25
CA GLN A 10 -20.74 -29.75 -6.82
C GLN A 10 -20.55 -28.26 -6.54
N VAL A 11 -21.20 -27.77 -5.49
CA VAL A 11 -21.05 -26.41 -4.97
C VAL A 11 -20.71 -26.52 -3.47
N MET A 12 -19.57 -25.96 -3.09
CA MET A 12 -19.07 -25.96 -1.71
C MET A 12 -18.75 -24.52 -1.27
N GLY A 13 -19.78 -23.71 -1.01
CA GLY A 13 -19.59 -22.28 -0.78
C GLY A 13 -18.94 -21.62 -2.01
N PRO A 14 -17.79 -20.96 -1.88
CA PRO A 14 -17.12 -20.28 -2.98
C PRO A 14 -16.37 -21.24 -3.95
N VAL A 15 -16.35 -22.54 -3.67
CA VAL A 15 -15.65 -23.54 -4.49
C VAL A 15 -16.62 -24.37 -5.29
N LEU A 16 -16.35 -24.52 -6.58
CA LEU A 16 -17.18 -25.24 -7.55
C LEU A 16 -16.40 -26.37 -8.18
N ASP A 17 -17.01 -27.55 -8.29
CA ASP A 17 -16.49 -28.62 -9.12
C ASP A 17 -17.30 -28.69 -10.42
N ILE A 18 -16.59 -28.60 -11.56
CA ILE A 18 -17.19 -28.51 -12.88
C ILE A 18 -16.60 -29.63 -13.76
N ARG A 19 -17.48 -30.42 -14.37
CA ARG A 19 -17.08 -31.49 -15.29
C ARG A 19 -17.17 -31.02 -16.72
N PHE A 20 -16.14 -31.32 -17.50
CA PHE A 20 -16.05 -31.05 -18.92
C PHE A 20 -16.04 -32.37 -19.71
N ALA A 21 -16.23 -32.31 -21.00
CA ALA A 21 -16.08 -33.46 -21.89
C ALA A 21 -14.60 -33.88 -21.99
N ASP A 22 -14.41 -35.11 -22.47
CA ASP A 22 -13.06 -35.64 -22.76
C ASP A 22 -12.32 -34.67 -23.69
N ASP A 23 -11.03 -34.47 -23.47
CA ASP A 23 -10.15 -33.60 -24.26
C ASP A 23 -10.54 -32.10 -24.26
N GLN A 24 -11.49 -31.68 -23.41
CA GLN A 24 -11.94 -30.28 -23.27
C GLN A 24 -11.67 -29.69 -21.90
N LEU A 25 -10.73 -30.24 -21.16
CA LEU A 25 -10.41 -29.80 -19.83
C LEU A 25 -9.78 -28.38 -19.84
N PRO A 26 -10.35 -27.40 -19.12
CA PRO A 26 -9.78 -26.06 -19.03
C PRO A 26 -8.38 -26.06 -18.42
N LYS A 27 -7.55 -25.13 -18.85
CA LYS A 27 -6.23 -24.93 -18.24
C LYS A 27 -6.35 -24.35 -16.84
N LEU A 28 -5.34 -24.55 -16.01
CA LEU A 28 -5.25 -23.87 -14.72
C LEU A 28 -5.30 -22.36 -14.93
N LEU A 29 -5.99 -21.66 -14.02
CA LEU A 29 -6.20 -20.21 -14.04
C LEU A 29 -7.14 -19.71 -15.15
N SER A 30 -7.71 -20.58 -15.98
CA SER A 30 -8.75 -20.18 -16.94
C SER A 30 -9.97 -19.62 -16.20
N ALA A 31 -10.56 -18.57 -16.77
CA ALA A 31 -11.85 -18.02 -16.34
C ALA A 31 -12.99 -18.87 -16.90
N ILE A 32 -13.87 -19.33 -16.02
CA ILE A 32 -15.05 -20.11 -16.37
C ILE A 32 -16.29 -19.26 -16.07
N LEU A 33 -17.18 -19.13 -17.04
CA LEU A 33 -18.46 -18.44 -16.87
C LEU A 33 -19.55 -19.44 -16.52
N VAL A 34 -20.12 -19.31 -15.32
CA VAL A 34 -21.18 -20.20 -14.81
C VAL A 34 -22.51 -19.46 -14.80
N LYS A 35 -23.52 -20.03 -15.42
CA LYS A 35 -24.87 -19.47 -15.44
C LYS A 35 -25.63 -19.79 -14.17
N ASN A 36 -26.11 -18.74 -13.47
CA ASN A 36 -26.95 -18.85 -12.28
C ASN A 36 -28.22 -17.99 -12.50
N GLY A 37 -29.23 -18.56 -13.16
CA GLY A 37 -30.40 -17.80 -13.59
C GLY A 37 -30.00 -16.67 -14.57
N ASP A 38 -30.38 -15.46 -14.24
CA ASP A 38 -30.04 -14.27 -15.03
C ASP A 38 -28.65 -13.71 -14.75
N VAL A 39 -27.93 -14.24 -13.77
CA VAL A 39 -26.60 -13.80 -13.35
C VAL A 39 -25.54 -14.75 -13.90
N THR A 40 -24.44 -14.21 -14.37
CA THR A 40 -23.24 -14.98 -14.73
C THR A 40 -22.19 -14.83 -13.64
N ILE A 41 -21.75 -15.97 -13.09
CA ILE A 41 -20.68 -16.03 -12.10
C ILE A 41 -19.38 -16.33 -12.84
N THR A 42 -18.34 -15.54 -12.60
CA THR A 42 -16.98 -15.87 -13.05
C THR A 42 -16.29 -16.70 -11.99
N ALA A 43 -15.74 -17.83 -12.39
CA ALA A 43 -14.92 -18.69 -11.53
C ALA A 43 -13.55 -18.91 -12.19
N GLU A 44 -12.55 -19.20 -11.37
CA GLU A 44 -11.19 -19.45 -11.83
C GLU A 44 -10.78 -20.90 -11.53
N VAL A 45 -10.21 -21.59 -12.49
CA VAL A 45 -9.72 -22.97 -12.32
C VAL A 45 -8.52 -22.98 -11.38
N ALA A 46 -8.69 -23.64 -10.22
CA ALA A 46 -7.64 -23.77 -9.21
C ALA A 46 -6.91 -25.12 -9.28
N GLN A 47 -7.62 -26.20 -9.63
CA GLN A 47 -7.07 -27.55 -9.64
C GLN A 47 -7.78 -28.43 -10.68
N HIS A 48 -7.04 -29.45 -11.20
CA HIS A 48 -7.61 -30.61 -11.86
C HIS A 48 -7.71 -31.75 -10.83
N ILE A 49 -8.91 -32.29 -10.61
CA ILE A 49 -9.14 -33.30 -9.58
C ILE A 49 -9.41 -34.71 -10.12
N GLY A 50 -9.21 -34.94 -11.44
CA GLY A 50 -9.46 -36.21 -12.11
C GLY A 50 -10.86 -36.26 -12.72
N ASP A 51 -11.14 -37.32 -13.48
CA ASP A 51 -12.43 -37.61 -14.14
C ASP A 51 -13.00 -36.43 -14.94
N ASN A 52 -12.14 -35.68 -15.62
CA ASN A 52 -12.48 -34.45 -16.38
C ASN A 52 -13.14 -33.37 -15.54
N VAL A 53 -12.86 -33.34 -14.24
CA VAL A 53 -13.38 -32.35 -13.31
C VAL A 53 -12.30 -31.35 -12.93
N VAL A 54 -12.66 -30.07 -12.99
CA VAL A 54 -11.86 -28.97 -12.47
C VAL A 54 -12.51 -28.40 -11.21
N ARG A 55 -11.68 -28.07 -10.26
CA ARG A 55 -12.09 -27.35 -9.05
C ARG A 55 -11.80 -25.88 -9.23
N CYS A 56 -12.84 -25.05 -9.08
CA CYS A 56 -12.80 -23.62 -9.36
C CYS A 56 -13.13 -22.82 -8.10
N ILE A 57 -12.61 -21.59 -8.04
CA ILE A 57 -12.94 -20.60 -7.03
C ILE A 57 -13.83 -19.54 -7.68
N ALA A 58 -15.02 -19.30 -7.12
CA ALA A 58 -15.92 -18.28 -7.61
C ALA A 58 -15.47 -16.87 -7.19
N MET A 59 -15.61 -15.92 -8.11
CA MET A 59 -15.27 -14.52 -7.89
C MET A 59 -16.44 -13.68 -7.38
N SER A 60 -17.63 -14.23 -7.37
CA SER A 60 -18.86 -13.61 -6.82
C SER A 60 -19.65 -14.64 -6.01
N SER A 61 -20.77 -14.22 -5.35
CA SER A 61 -21.61 -15.13 -4.58
C SER A 61 -22.12 -16.30 -5.41
N THR A 62 -22.07 -17.48 -4.82
CA THR A 62 -22.64 -18.73 -5.37
C THR A 62 -24.05 -19.03 -4.85
N ASP A 63 -24.66 -18.09 -4.15
CA ASP A 63 -26.00 -18.29 -3.58
C ASP A 63 -27.02 -18.58 -4.68
N GLY A 64 -27.81 -19.64 -4.45
CA GLY A 64 -28.81 -20.10 -5.40
C GLY A 64 -28.26 -20.92 -6.57
N LEU A 65 -26.93 -21.07 -6.70
CA LEU A 65 -26.34 -21.90 -7.75
C LEU A 65 -26.65 -23.39 -7.51
N GLN A 66 -27.17 -24.04 -8.53
CA GLN A 66 -27.57 -25.45 -8.46
C GLN A 66 -26.60 -26.36 -9.23
N ARG A 67 -26.53 -27.61 -8.80
CA ARG A 67 -25.92 -28.68 -9.59
C ARG A 67 -26.62 -28.78 -10.95
N GLY A 68 -25.87 -29.05 -12.01
CA GLY A 68 -26.40 -29.08 -13.36
C GLY A 68 -26.34 -27.74 -14.10
N ALA A 69 -25.97 -26.65 -13.43
CA ALA A 69 -25.76 -25.37 -14.08
C ALA A 69 -24.69 -25.45 -15.17
N GLN A 70 -24.92 -24.74 -16.28
CA GLN A 70 -23.97 -24.70 -17.40
C GLN A 70 -22.77 -23.83 -17.06
N ALA A 71 -21.62 -24.28 -17.49
CA ALA A 71 -20.34 -23.57 -17.38
C ALA A 71 -19.67 -23.51 -18.75
N GLU A 72 -18.99 -22.42 -19.03
CA GLU A 72 -18.30 -22.17 -20.28
C GLU A 72 -16.87 -21.75 -20.00
N ASP A 73 -15.89 -22.51 -20.55
CA ASP A 73 -14.48 -22.11 -20.50
C ASP A 73 -14.23 -20.99 -21.52
N THR A 74 -13.71 -19.87 -21.04
CA THR A 74 -13.33 -18.73 -21.89
C THR A 74 -12.03 -18.99 -22.65
N GLY A 75 -11.29 -20.02 -22.30
CA GLY A 75 -9.98 -20.35 -22.87
C GLY A 75 -8.84 -19.39 -22.47
N ALA A 76 -9.09 -18.47 -21.54
CA ALA A 76 -8.14 -17.47 -21.08
C ALA A 76 -8.32 -17.17 -19.59
N PRO A 77 -7.27 -16.68 -18.92
CA PRO A 77 -7.38 -16.17 -17.55
C PRO A 77 -8.30 -14.94 -17.45
N ILE A 78 -8.69 -14.59 -16.23
CA ILE A 78 -9.35 -13.31 -15.92
C ILE A 78 -8.46 -12.18 -16.43
N SER A 79 -9.04 -11.24 -17.17
CA SER A 79 -8.36 -10.07 -17.69
C SER A 79 -9.05 -8.79 -17.24
N VAL A 80 -8.27 -7.70 -17.17
CA VAL A 80 -8.75 -6.37 -16.79
C VAL A 80 -8.41 -5.35 -17.88
N PRO A 81 -9.19 -4.28 -18.02
CA PRO A 81 -8.83 -3.17 -18.90
C PRO A 81 -7.55 -2.51 -18.40
N VAL A 82 -6.72 -2.06 -19.31
CA VAL A 82 -5.48 -1.33 -19.00
C VAL A 82 -5.38 -0.11 -19.91
N GLY A 83 -4.72 0.93 -19.46
CA GLY A 83 -4.50 2.15 -20.23
C GLY A 83 -5.03 3.40 -19.53
N ASP A 84 -4.87 4.53 -20.21
CA ASP A 84 -5.25 5.84 -19.67
C ASP A 84 -6.75 5.96 -19.41
N GLU A 85 -7.56 5.16 -20.09
CA GLU A 85 -9.02 5.09 -19.92
C GLU A 85 -9.43 4.57 -18.54
N CYS A 86 -8.51 3.93 -17.82
CA CYS A 86 -8.72 3.46 -16.43
C CYS A 86 -8.53 4.58 -15.40
N LEU A 87 -7.85 5.66 -15.75
CA LEU A 87 -7.59 6.77 -14.83
C LEU A 87 -8.92 7.50 -14.49
N GLY A 88 -9.07 7.84 -13.23
CA GLY A 88 -10.27 8.47 -12.71
C GLY A 88 -11.46 7.54 -12.53
N ARG A 89 -11.25 6.23 -12.67
CA ARG A 89 -12.30 5.20 -12.63
C ARG A 89 -12.10 4.24 -11.48
N VAL A 90 -13.21 3.60 -11.08
CA VAL A 90 -13.26 2.60 -10.02
C VAL A 90 -13.80 1.29 -10.58
N PHE A 91 -13.07 0.21 -10.36
CA PHE A 91 -13.37 -1.12 -10.91
C PHE A 91 -13.50 -2.18 -9.81
N ASN A 92 -14.21 -3.27 -10.14
CA ASN A 92 -14.09 -4.53 -9.42
C ASN A 92 -12.90 -5.35 -9.95
N LEU A 93 -12.67 -6.52 -9.38
CA LEU A 93 -11.57 -7.40 -9.79
C LEU A 93 -11.63 -7.85 -11.27
N LEU A 94 -12.80 -7.89 -11.88
CA LEU A 94 -13.01 -8.26 -13.28
C LEU A 94 -12.79 -7.08 -14.24
N GLY A 95 -12.48 -5.89 -13.69
CA GLY A 95 -12.34 -4.67 -14.47
C GLY A 95 -13.68 -4.09 -14.96
N GLU A 96 -14.75 -4.41 -14.25
CA GLU A 96 -16.05 -3.79 -14.48
C GLU A 96 -16.17 -2.52 -13.65
N PRO A 97 -16.63 -1.39 -14.22
CA PRO A 97 -16.81 -0.16 -13.47
C PRO A 97 -17.86 -0.31 -12.36
N ILE A 98 -17.55 0.20 -11.17
CA ILE A 98 -18.45 0.26 -10.01
C ILE A 98 -18.71 1.71 -9.56
N ASP A 99 -18.30 2.68 -10.37
CA ASP A 99 -18.40 4.12 -10.13
C ASP A 99 -19.68 4.75 -10.74
N ASN A 100 -20.65 3.94 -11.12
CA ASN A 100 -21.90 4.35 -11.80
C ASN A 100 -21.67 5.12 -13.12
N LYS A 101 -20.50 4.97 -13.72
CA LYS A 101 -20.18 5.56 -15.04
C LYS A 101 -20.22 4.48 -16.13
N PRO A 102 -20.31 4.87 -17.41
CA PRO A 102 -20.33 3.91 -18.52
C PRO A 102 -19.11 2.98 -18.54
N GLN A 103 -19.27 1.83 -19.20
CA GLN A 103 -18.18 0.89 -19.46
C GLN A 103 -16.98 1.58 -20.09
N VAL A 104 -15.79 1.22 -19.64
CA VAL A 104 -14.55 1.75 -20.21
C VAL A 104 -14.32 1.12 -21.58
N LYS A 105 -14.10 1.94 -22.58
CA LYS A 105 -13.72 1.51 -23.93
C LYS A 105 -12.21 1.31 -24.01
N ALA A 106 -11.69 0.41 -23.20
CA ALA A 106 -10.27 0.10 -23.23
C ALA A 106 -9.90 -0.61 -24.53
N GLN A 107 -8.84 -0.14 -25.17
CA GLN A 107 -8.33 -0.77 -26.39
C GLN A 107 -7.66 -2.11 -26.09
N THR A 108 -7.14 -2.29 -24.87
CA THR A 108 -6.35 -3.43 -24.47
C THR A 108 -6.82 -3.96 -23.11
N ARG A 109 -6.87 -5.27 -23.00
CA ARG A 109 -7.06 -5.98 -21.72
C ARG A 109 -5.89 -6.92 -21.49
N TRP A 110 -5.41 -6.97 -20.27
CA TRP A 110 -4.33 -7.85 -19.86
C TRP A 110 -4.79 -8.89 -18.84
N PRO A 111 -4.26 -10.12 -18.90
CA PRO A 111 -4.55 -11.13 -17.90
C PRO A 111 -3.95 -10.72 -16.56
N ILE A 112 -4.66 -11.04 -15.47
CA ILE A 112 -4.19 -10.72 -14.11
C ILE A 112 -3.05 -11.64 -13.65
N HIS A 113 -2.95 -12.83 -14.23
CA HIS A 113 -1.85 -13.75 -14.00
C HIS A 113 -0.75 -13.51 -15.04
N ARG A 114 0.28 -12.82 -14.61
CA ARG A 114 1.45 -12.48 -15.41
C ARG A 114 2.72 -12.95 -14.68
N PRO A 115 3.76 -13.36 -15.40
CA PRO A 115 5.05 -13.64 -14.78
C PRO A 115 5.66 -12.35 -14.23
N ALA A 116 6.49 -12.48 -13.19
CA ALA A 116 7.36 -11.40 -12.77
C ALA A 116 8.36 -11.04 -13.87
N PRO A 117 8.86 -9.79 -13.93
CA PRO A 117 9.95 -9.43 -14.83
C PRO A 117 11.15 -10.35 -14.65
N SER A 118 11.80 -10.71 -15.76
CA SER A 118 12.99 -11.56 -15.74
C SER A 118 14.15 -10.85 -15.03
N TYR A 119 15.14 -11.61 -14.58
CA TYR A 119 16.34 -11.04 -13.93
C TYR A 119 17.04 -9.98 -14.78
N GLU A 120 17.07 -10.15 -16.11
CA GLU A 120 17.68 -9.21 -17.04
C GLU A 120 16.91 -7.89 -17.21
N GLU A 121 15.61 -7.91 -16.98
CA GLU A 121 14.74 -6.74 -17.08
C GLU A 121 14.75 -5.89 -15.83
N GLN A 122 15.06 -6.49 -14.67
CA GLN A 122 15.03 -5.80 -13.40
C GLN A 122 16.17 -4.78 -13.26
N GLN A 123 15.86 -3.67 -12.61
CA GLN A 123 16.82 -2.66 -12.21
C GLN A 123 16.97 -2.65 -10.67
N PRO A 124 18.20 -2.43 -10.16
CA PRO A 124 18.37 -2.32 -8.71
C PRO A 124 17.64 -1.10 -8.14
N ALA A 125 17.00 -1.27 -7.00
CA ALA A 125 16.32 -0.20 -6.27
C ALA A 125 17.33 0.67 -5.51
N THR A 126 18.04 1.52 -6.21
CA THR A 126 19.09 2.40 -5.67
C THR A 126 18.72 3.88 -5.67
N GLU A 127 17.62 4.25 -6.35
CA GLU A 127 17.15 5.62 -6.40
C GLU A 127 16.06 5.85 -5.35
N ILE A 128 16.16 7.00 -4.68
CA ILE A 128 15.11 7.43 -3.75
C ILE A 128 13.88 7.92 -4.52
N LEU A 129 12.71 7.52 -4.07
CA LEU A 129 11.44 8.15 -4.44
C LEU A 129 11.20 9.30 -3.46
N GLU A 130 11.49 10.52 -3.89
CA GLU A 130 11.25 11.70 -3.06
C GLU A 130 9.76 11.94 -2.89
N THR A 131 9.28 11.82 -1.67
CA THR A 131 7.85 11.93 -1.34
C THR A 131 7.43 13.37 -1.01
N GLY A 132 8.38 14.24 -0.68
CA GLY A 132 8.13 15.59 -0.19
C GLY A 132 7.61 15.63 1.24
N ILE A 133 7.63 14.50 1.95
CA ILE A 133 7.23 14.37 3.36
C ILE A 133 8.50 14.18 4.19
N LYS A 134 8.83 15.18 5.00
CA LYS A 134 10.10 15.26 5.73
C LYS A 134 10.47 13.99 6.49
N VAL A 135 9.55 13.47 7.30
CA VAL A 135 9.83 12.31 8.14
C VAL A 135 10.08 11.05 7.34
N ILE A 136 9.39 10.87 6.22
CA ILE A 136 9.59 9.72 5.33
C ILE A 136 10.93 9.84 4.63
N ASP A 137 11.14 10.95 3.94
CA ASP A 137 12.34 11.14 3.11
C ASP A 137 13.62 11.14 3.93
N LEU A 138 13.58 11.60 5.19
CA LEU A 138 14.74 11.61 6.08
C LEU A 138 15.01 10.25 6.73
N ILE A 139 13.98 9.66 7.36
CA ILE A 139 14.12 8.54 8.32
C ILE A 139 13.89 7.17 7.67
N CYS A 140 12.86 7.05 6.84
CA CYS A 140 12.49 5.80 6.18
C CYS A 140 12.30 6.00 4.67
N PRO A 141 13.30 6.52 3.95
CA PRO A 141 13.19 6.87 2.55
C PRO A 141 12.72 5.69 1.69
N TYR A 142 11.86 5.96 0.74
CA TYR A 142 11.31 4.96 -0.17
C TYR A 142 12.23 4.81 -1.37
N ALA A 143 12.54 3.56 -1.73
CA ALA A 143 13.25 3.27 -2.97
C ALA A 143 12.26 3.19 -4.13
N LYS A 144 12.62 3.73 -5.30
CA LYS A 144 11.88 3.47 -6.54
C LYS A 144 11.87 1.97 -6.85
N GLY A 145 10.69 1.43 -7.10
CA GLY A 145 10.50 0.00 -7.29
C GLY A 145 10.57 -0.81 -6.00
N GLY A 146 10.65 -0.13 -4.86
CA GLY A 146 10.65 -0.75 -3.53
C GLY A 146 9.24 -1.11 -3.04
N LYS A 147 9.22 -1.94 -2.02
CA LYS A 147 8.01 -2.41 -1.33
C LYS A 147 8.00 -1.85 0.07
N ILE A 148 7.03 -1.00 0.38
CA ILE A 148 6.92 -0.30 1.66
C ILE A 148 5.74 -0.87 2.43
N GLY A 149 5.99 -1.31 3.67
CA GLY A 149 4.95 -1.66 4.62
C GLY A 149 4.49 -0.44 5.40
N LEU A 150 3.20 -0.18 5.40
CA LEU A 150 2.58 0.88 6.20
C LEU A 150 1.82 0.25 7.36
N PHE A 151 2.30 0.52 8.57
CA PHE A 151 1.75 0.00 9.82
C PHE A 151 1.06 1.11 10.58
N GLY A 152 -0.03 0.79 11.24
CA GLY A 152 -0.71 1.74 12.11
C GLY A 152 -2.12 1.29 12.45
N GLY A 153 -2.54 1.59 13.67
CA GLY A 153 -3.88 1.34 14.15
C GLY A 153 -4.93 2.26 13.49
N ALA A 154 -6.16 2.13 13.91
CA ALA A 154 -7.22 3.03 13.47
C ALA A 154 -7.01 4.46 14.00
N GLY A 155 -7.29 5.47 13.18
CA GLY A 155 -7.30 6.87 13.59
C GLY A 155 -5.93 7.55 13.67
N VAL A 156 -4.86 6.94 13.16
CA VAL A 156 -3.51 7.53 13.14
C VAL A 156 -3.18 8.32 11.86
N GLY A 157 -4.14 8.48 10.96
CA GLY A 157 -3.96 9.24 9.72
C GLY A 157 -3.42 8.45 8.53
N LYS A 158 -3.54 7.11 8.53
CA LYS A 158 -3.08 6.25 7.43
C LYS A 158 -3.65 6.69 6.07
N THR A 159 -4.96 6.85 5.97
CA THR A 159 -5.64 7.25 4.73
C THR A 159 -5.18 8.61 4.24
N VAL A 160 -5.05 9.58 5.14
CA VAL A 160 -4.59 10.94 4.81
C VAL A 160 -3.15 10.92 4.29
N LEU A 161 -2.29 10.08 4.88
CA LEU A 161 -0.92 9.90 4.40
C LEU A 161 -0.89 9.30 2.99
N ILE A 162 -1.72 8.27 2.73
CA ILE A 162 -1.84 7.66 1.38
C ILE A 162 -2.28 8.72 0.36
N GLN A 163 -3.28 9.51 0.67
CA GLN A 163 -3.77 10.57 -0.21
C GLN A 163 -2.69 11.63 -0.49
N GLU A 164 -1.93 12.03 0.50
CA GLU A 164 -0.85 13.00 0.32
C GLU A 164 0.28 12.43 -0.54
N LEU A 165 0.62 11.14 -0.38
CA LEU A 165 1.56 10.48 -1.27
C LEU A 165 1.08 10.47 -2.73
N ILE A 166 -0.18 10.16 -2.96
CA ILE A 166 -0.79 10.20 -4.31
C ILE A 166 -0.74 11.63 -4.85
N TYR A 167 -1.12 12.61 -4.04
CA TYR A 167 -1.10 14.02 -4.44
C TYR A 167 0.32 14.47 -4.83
N ASN A 168 1.31 14.17 -4.02
CA ASN A 168 2.69 14.59 -4.25
C ASN A 168 3.29 13.89 -5.48
N ILE A 169 3.01 12.60 -5.68
CA ILE A 169 3.46 11.89 -6.89
C ILE A 169 2.79 12.45 -8.14
N ALA A 170 1.50 12.74 -8.10
CA ALA A 170 0.78 13.29 -9.22
C ALA A 170 1.26 14.71 -9.61
N THR A 171 1.55 15.55 -8.62
CA THR A 171 1.88 16.97 -8.81
C THR A 171 3.37 17.22 -9.03
N ALA A 172 4.24 16.61 -8.22
CA ALA A 172 5.69 16.83 -8.28
C ALA A 172 6.38 15.96 -9.32
N HIS A 173 5.91 14.71 -9.51
CA HIS A 173 6.53 13.73 -10.40
C HIS A 173 5.72 13.45 -11.68
N ASN A 174 4.53 14.04 -11.80
CA ASN A 174 3.56 13.74 -12.88
C ASN A 174 3.29 12.24 -13.06
N GLY A 175 3.41 11.48 -11.97
CA GLY A 175 3.25 10.04 -11.94
C GLY A 175 1.81 9.60 -11.82
N TYR A 176 1.57 8.33 -12.17
CA TYR A 176 0.28 7.68 -11.98
C TYR A 176 0.26 6.84 -10.72
N SER A 177 -0.92 6.68 -10.16
CA SER A 177 -1.15 5.82 -9.00
C SER A 177 -2.24 4.80 -9.30
N VAL A 178 -2.10 3.63 -8.69
CA VAL A 178 -3.17 2.61 -8.67
C VAL A 178 -3.47 2.30 -7.22
N PHE A 179 -4.72 2.46 -6.83
CA PHE A 179 -5.17 2.09 -5.48
C PHE A 179 -5.94 0.77 -5.53
N THR A 180 -5.54 -0.18 -4.71
CA THR A 180 -6.15 -1.50 -4.64
C THR A 180 -6.69 -1.75 -3.24
N GLY A 181 -8.01 -1.72 -3.09
CA GLY A 181 -8.70 -2.04 -1.84
C GLY A 181 -8.97 -3.54 -1.73
N VAL A 182 -8.31 -4.20 -0.79
CA VAL A 182 -8.42 -5.64 -0.57
C VAL A 182 -9.13 -5.92 0.75
N GLY A 183 -10.38 -6.33 0.68
CA GLY A 183 -11.18 -6.69 1.85
C GLY A 183 -11.50 -5.52 2.78
N GLU A 184 -11.47 -4.29 2.28
CA GLU A 184 -11.82 -3.09 3.03
C GLU A 184 -13.33 -2.83 3.02
N ARG A 185 -13.79 -1.94 3.90
CA ARG A 185 -15.19 -1.57 3.98
C ARG A 185 -15.59 -0.73 2.78
N THR A 186 -16.75 -1.02 2.21
CA THR A 186 -17.31 -0.26 1.07
C THR A 186 -17.39 1.24 1.35
N ARG A 187 -17.76 1.62 2.57
CA ARG A 187 -17.83 3.01 2.97
C ARG A 187 -16.47 3.71 2.89
N GLU A 188 -15.42 3.09 3.42
CA GLU A 188 -14.07 3.66 3.42
C GLU A 188 -13.54 3.85 2.00
N GLY A 189 -13.85 2.89 1.10
CA GLY A 189 -13.51 3.03 -0.33
C GLY A 189 -14.26 4.16 -1.02
N ASN A 190 -15.54 4.37 -0.69
CA ASN A 190 -16.33 5.47 -1.22
C ASN A 190 -15.88 6.83 -0.68
N ASP A 191 -15.58 6.91 0.61
CA ASP A 191 -15.05 8.13 1.24
C ASP A 191 -13.72 8.52 0.57
N LEU A 192 -12.81 7.56 0.39
CA LEU A 192 -11.54 7.78 -0.30
C LEU A 192 -11.73 8.30 -1.74
N TYR A 193 -12.64 7.70 -2.49
CA TYR A 193 -12.95 8.14 -3.86
C TYR A 193 -13.45 9.58 -3.91
N ASN A 194 -14.34 9.96 -2.99
CA ASN A 194 -14.87 11.31 -2.90
C ASN A 194 -13.78 12.33 -2.53
N GLU A 195 -12.98 12.03 -1.52
CA GLU A 195 -11.88 12.88 -1.08
C GLU A 195 -10.82 13.07 -2.18
N MET A 196 -10.49 12.00 -2.93
CA MET A 196 -9.58 12.09 -4.07
C MET A 196 -10.18 12.87 -5.25
N THR A 197 -11.49 12.86 -5.38
CA THR A 197 -12.21 13.66 -6.38
C THR A 197 -12.18 15.14 -6.01
N GLU A 198 -12.42 15.46 -4.76
CA GLU A 198 -12.36 16.84 -4.23
C GLU A 198 -10.96 17.44 -4.31
N SER A 199 -9.94 16.66 -3.99
CA SER A 199 -8.53 17.08 -4.11
C SER A 199 -8.01 17.10 -5.55
N GLY A 200 -8.78 16.60 -6.53
CA GLY A 200 -8.45 16.58 -7.96
C GLY A 200 -7.43 15.51 -8.39
N VAL A 201 -6.90 14.71 -7.46
CA VAL A 201 -5.87 13.69 -7.77
C VAL A 201 -6.44 12.44 -8.43
N ILE A 202 -7.76 12.26 -8.39
CA ILE A 202 -8.43 11.10 -8.99
C ILE A 202 -8.11 10.95 -10.51
N SER A 203 -7.89 12.05 -11.21
CA SER A 203 -7.57 12.05 -12.64
C SER A 203 -6.25 11.34 -12.99
N LYS A 204 -5.37 11.15 -12.04
CA LYS A 204 -4.09 10.44 -12.15
C LYS A 204 -4.09 9.07 -11.48
N THR A 205 -5.27 8.60 -11.03
CA THR A 205 -5.38 7.39 -10.21
C THR A 205 -6.42 6.44 -10.80
N ALA A 206 -6.08 5.16 -10.93
CA ALA A 206 -7.03 4.07 -11.14
C ALA A 206 -7.30 3.37 -9.81
N MET A 207 -8.55 3.00 -9.55
CA MET A 207 -8.95 2.33 -8.30
C MET A 207 -9.60 0.99 -8.59
N VAL A 208 -9.22 -0.04 -7.83
CA VAL A 208 -9.78 -1.39 -7.93
C VAL A 208 -10.15 -1.88 -6.54
N PHE A 209 -11.38 -2.33 -6.36
CA PHE A 209 -11.86 -2.80 -5.06
C PHE A 209 -12.38 -4.23 -5.09
N GLY A 210 -11.93 -5.03 -4.11
CA GLY A 210 -12.54 -6.28 -3.69
C GLY A 210 -12.96 -6.13 -2.24
N GLN A 211 -14.22 -5.84 -2.00
CA GLN A 211 -14.76 -5.37 -0.71
C GLN A 211 -14.82 -6.49 0.34
N MET A 212 -14.98 -6.10 1.61
CA MET A 212 -15.05 -7.01 2.75
C MET A 212 -16.22 -8.02 2.65
N ASN A 213 -17.32 -7.63 2.03
CA ASN A 213 -18.52 -8.46 1.85
C ASN A 213 -18.47 -9.37 0.62
N GLU A 214 -17.44 -9.23 -0.22
CA GLU A 214 -17.25 -10.10 -1.38
C GLU A 214 -16.62 -11.45 -0.99
N PRO A 215 -16.85 -12.51 -1.78
CA PRO A 215 -16.30 -13.82 -1.47
C PRO A 215 -14.77 -13.84 -1.52
N PRO A 216 -14.14 -14.87 -0.92
CA PRO A 216 -12.68 -14.94 -0.84
C PRO A 216 -11.99 -14.92 -2.22
N GLY A 217 -12.60 -15.48 -3.26
CA GLY A 217 -12.06 -15.41 -4.61
C GLY A 217 -11.81 -13.97 -5.09
N ALA A 218 -12.75 -13.06 -4.84
CA ALA A 218 -12.61 -11.65 -5.17
C ALA A 218 -11.46 -11.00 -4.40
N ARG A 219 -11.40 -11.22 -3.09
CA ARG A 219 -10.34 -10.66 -2.23
C ARG A 219 -8.95 -11.22 -2.53
N MET A 220 -8.86 -12.47 -3.02
CA MET A 220 -7.59 -13.07 -3.47
C MET A 220 -7.06 -12.50 -4.77
N ARG A 221 -7.92 -12.01 -5.65
CA ARG A 221 -7.54 -11.65 -7.03
C ARG A 221 -7.52 -10.15 -7.30
N VAL A 222 -8.22 -9.35 -6.50
CA VAL A 222 -8.28 -7.90 -6.71
C VAL A 222 -6.88 -7.25 -6.66
N GLY A 223 -5.99 -7.73 -5.80
CA GLY A 223 -4.59 -7.27 -5.74
C GLY A 223 -3.85 -7.46 -7.07
N LEU A 224 -4.08 -8.60 -7.72
CA LEU A 224 -3.51 -8.88 -9.03
C LEU A 224 -4.11 -8.00 -10.13
N SER A 225 -5.39 -7.67 -10.03
CA SER A 225 -6.07 -6.78 -10.99
C SER A 225 -5.45 -5.38 -10.96
N GLY A 226 -5.30 -4.80 -9.77
CA GLY A 226 -4.65 -3.48 -9.62
C GLY A 226 -3.19 -3.50 -10.04
N LEU A 227 -2.44 -4.54 -9.67
CA LEU A 227 -1.05 -4.70 -10.08
C LEU A 227 -0.91 -4.78 -11.60
N THR A 228 -1.81 -5.47 -12.28
CA THR A 228 -1.81 -5.57 -13.75
C THR A 228 -2.03 -4.21 -14.41
N MET A 229 -2.90 -3.37 -13.88
CA MET A 229 -3.08 -2.00 -14.35
C MET A 229 -1.80 -1.16 -14.13
N ALA A 230 -1.15 -1.31 -12.99
CA ALA A 230 0.11 -0.64 -12.69
C ALA A 230 1.24 -1.09 -13.64
N GLU A 231 1.32 -2.38 -13.94
CA GLU A 231 2.31 -2.92 -14.88
C GLU A 231 2.19 -2.32 -16.29
N TYR A 232 0.97 -2.06 -16.76
CA TYR A 232 0.79 -1.40 -18.05
C TYR A 232 1.39 0.00 -18.08
N PHE A 233 1.19 0.77 -17.04
CA PHE A 233 1.79 2.11 -16.93
C PHE A 233 3.32 2.05 -16.83
N ARG A 234 3.87 1.06 -16.13
CA ARG A 234 5.32 0.84 -16.07
C ARG A 234 5.89 0.41 -17.43
N ASP A 235 5.32 -0.64 -18.03
CA ASP A 235 5.93 -1.36 -19.16
C ASP A 235 5.65 -0.70 -20.51
N VAL A 236 4.48 -0.04 -20.67
CA VAL A 236 4.03 0.54 -21.94
C VAL A 236 4.10 2.07 -21.92
N LYS A 237 3.76 2.68 -20.81
CA LYS A 237 3.79 4.14 -20.65
C LYS A 237 5.12 4.66 -20.10
N HIS A 238 6.02 3.78 -19.73
CA HIS A 238 7.35 4.10 -19.17
C HIS A 238 7.26 5.07 -17.98
N GLN A 239 6.31 4.80 -17.07
CA GLN A 239 6.04 5.64 -15.92
C GLN A 239 6.58 5.03 -14.62
N ASP A 240 6.89 5.92 -13.68
CA ASP A 240 7.04 5.55 -12.28
C ASP A 240 5.66 5.53 -11.63
N VAL A 241 5.19 4.35 -11.25
CA VAL A 241 3.83 4.11 -10.74
C VAL A 241 3.87 3.87 -9.25
N LEU A 242 2.94 4.48 -8.54
CA LEU A 242 2.71 4.21 -7.13
C LEU A 242 1.52 3.26 -6.98
N LEU A 243 1.76 2.08 -6.41
CA LEU A 243 0.74 1.06 -6.17
C LEU A 243 0.42 1.00 -4.68
N PHE A 244 -0.83 1.26 -4.33
CA PHE A 244 -1.35 1.06 -2.98
C PHE A 244 -2.10 -0.25 -2.88
N ILE A 245 -1.83 -1.03 -1.82
CA ILE A 245 -2.56 -2.24 -1.48
C ILE A 245 -3.06 -2.10 -0.04
N ASP A 246 -4.34 -1.91 0.14
CA ASP A 246 -4.98 -1.81 1.45
C ASP A 246 -6.10 -2.83 1.56
N ASN A 247 -5.93 -3.91 2.24
CA ASN A 247 -4.87 -4.37 3.12
C ASN A 247 -4.26 -5.69 2.61
N ILE A 248 -2.95 -5.80 2.56
CA ILE A 248 -2.28 -7.02 2.06
C ILE A 248 -2.58 -8.26 2.91
N PHE A 249 -2.85 -8.11 4.20
CA PHE A 249 -3.26 -9.21 5.08
C PHE A 249 -4.54 -9.88 4.59
N ARG A 250 -5.49 -9.13 4.03
CA ARG A 250 -6.76 -9.66 3.53
C ARG A 250 -6.59 -10.57 2.31
N PHE A 251 -5.54 -10.33 1.53
CA PHE A 251 -5.14 -11.23 0.44
C PHE A 251 -4.77 -12.62 0.99
N THR A 252 -3.93 -12.70 2.02
CA THR A 252 -3.55 -13.97 2.64
C THR A 252 -4.70 -14.62 3.37
N GLN A 253 -5.52 -13.86 4.08
CA GLN A 253 -6.71 -14.36 4.77
C GLN A 253 -7.69 -15.01 3.81
N ALA A 254 -7.97 -14.38 2.66
CA ALA A 254 -8.84 -14.95 1.65
C ALA A 254 -8.32 -16.29 1.11
N GLY A 255 -7.01 -16.41 0.93
CA GLY A 255 -6.38 -17.68 0.57
C GLY A 255 -6.58 -18.77 1.62
N SER A 256 -6.52 -18.42 2.90
CA SER A 256 -6.76 -19.39 3.98
C SER A 256 -8.21 -19.87 4.04
N GLU A 257 -9.17 -19.00 3.74
CA GLU A 257 -10.61 -19.33 3.74
C GLU A 257 -10.97 -20.41 2.71
N VAL A 258 -10.30 -20.45 1.56
CA VAL A 258 -10.57 -21.46 0.52
C VAL A 258 -9.66 -22.68 0.59
N SER A 259 -8.58 -22.63 1.32
CA SER A 259 -7.52 -23.65 1.31
C SER A 259 -8.04 -25.04 1.69
N ALA A 260 -8.84 -25.13 2.74
CA ALA A 260 -9.43 -26.40 3.17
C ALA A 260 -10.42 -26.95 2.13
N LEU A 261 -11.20 -26.10 1.48
CA LEU A 261 -12.14 -26.48 0.42
C LEU A 261 -11.42 -26.98 -0.83
N LEU A 262 -10.18 -26.52 -1.06
CA LEU A 262 -9.30 -27.03 -2.12
C LEU A 262 -8.63 -28.36 -1.73
N GLY A 263 -8.89 -28.90 -0.54
CA GLY A 263 -8.31 -30.16 -0.06
C GLY A 263 -6.85 -30.03 0.38
N ARG A 264 -6.39 -28.83 0.71
CA ARG A 264 -5.04 -28.60 1.22
C ARG A 264 -5.01 -28.75 2.74
N MET A 265 -3.99 -29.42 3.26
CA MET A 265 -3.75 -29.49 4.70
C MET A 265 -3.30 -28.13 5.23
N PRO A 266 -3.87 -27.64 6.33
CA PRO A 266 -3.46 -26.35 6.90
C PRO A 266 -2.01 -26.42 7.42
N SER A 267 -1.30 -25.31 7.28
CA SER A 267 0.02 -25.10 7.87
C SER A 267 -0.10 -24.45 9.26
N ALA A 268 0.97 -23.84 9.75
CA ALA A 268 0.99 -23.17 11.05
C ALA A 268 -0.15 -22.14 11.16
N VAL A 269 -0.79 -22.09 12.33
CA VAL A 269 -1.89 -21.18 12.69
C VAL A 269 -3.12 -21.29 11.74
N GLY A 270 -3.21 -22.38 10.98
CA GLY A 270 -4.32 -22.62 10.06
C GLY A 270 -4.22 -21.95 8.69
N TYR A 271 -3.09 -21.33 8.37
CA TYR A 271 -2.85 -20.75 7.05
C TYR A 271 -2.66 -21.82 5.96
N GLN A 272 -2.85 -21.42 4.71
CA GLN A 272 -2.59 -22.24 3.55
C GLN A 272 -1.09 -22.61 3.44
N PRO A 273 -0.76 -23.83 3.00
CA PRO A 273 0.64 -24.24 2.80
C PRO A 273 1.32 -23.48 1.67
N THR A 274 0.56 -22.84 0.80
CA THR A 274 1.00 -22.03 -0.34
C THR A 274 1.19 -20.54 -0.03
N LEU A 275 1.10 -20.14 1.25
CA LEU A 275 1.15 -18.74 1.69
C LEU A 275 2.37 -18.00 1.12
N ALA A 276 3.56 -18.54 1.31
CA ALA A 276 4.80 -17.91 0.84
C ALA A 276 4.87 -17.83 -0.69
N THR A 277 4.40 -18.86 -1.39
CA THR A 277 4.39 -18.89 -2.86
C THR A 277 3.40 -17.89 -3.44
N GLU A 278 2.21 -17.79 -2.87
CA GLU A 278 1.17 -16.85 -3.30
C GLU A 278 1.62 -15.40 -3.06
N MET A 279 2.18 -15.12 -1.88
CA MET A 279 2.74 -13.81 -1.56
C MET A 279 3.91 -13.46 -2.48
N GLY A 280 4.83 -14.38 -2.68
CA GLY A 280 5.99 -14.21 -3.57
C GLY A 280 5.58 -13.93 -5.01
N ALA A 281 4.60 -14.64 -5.54
CA ALA A 281 4.10 -14.45 -6.91
C ALA A 281 3.53 -13.03 -7.13
N LEU A 282 2.92 -12.45 -6.12
CA LEU A 282 2.44 -11.05 -6.17
C LEU A 282 3.60 -10.07 -6.00
N GLN A 283 4.43 -10.26 -4.97
CA GLN A 283 5.47 -9.31 -4.59
C GLN A 283 6.59 -9.18 -5.62
N GLU A 284 6.99 -10.27 -6.28
CA GLU A 284 8.06 -10.26 -7.28
C GLU A 284 7.71 -9.51 -8.57
N ARG A 285 6.44 -9.27 -8.84
CA ARG A 285 5.98 -8.43 -9.95
C ARG A 285 6.16 -6.94 -9.67
N ILE A 286 6.25 -6.58 -8.38
CA ILE A 286 6.42 -5.19 -7.91
C ILE A 286 7.90 -4.88 -7.89
N THR A 287 8.40 -4.26 -8.94
CA THR A 287 9.83 -3.94 -9.10
C THR A 287 10.06 -2.85 -10.13
N SER A 288 11.28 -2.32 -10.15
CA SER A 288 11.78 -1.47 -11.23
C SER A 288 12.26 -2.31 -12.40
N THR A 289 11.96 -1.86 -13.60
CA THR A 289 12.46 -2.40 -14.85
C THR A 289 13.20 -1.30 -15.65
N LYS A 290 13.73 -1.66 -16.81
CA LYS A 290 14.33 -0.69 -17.73
C LYS A 290 13.31 0.32 -18.29
N ASP A 291 12.04 -0.02 -18.25
CA ASP A 291 10.95 0.77 -18.81
C ASP A 291 10.33 1.74 -17.80
N GLY A 292 10.35 1.40 -16.53
CA GLY A 292 9.78 2.21 -15.46
C GLY A 292 9.79 1.49 -14.12
N SER A 293 9.09 2.02 -13.13
CA SER A 293 9.05 1.43 -11.79
C SER A 293 7.63 1.28 -11.26
N ILE A 294 7.42 0.26 -10.42
CA ILE A 294 6.27 0.17 -9.52
C ILE A 294 6.80 0.20 -8.10
N THR A 295 6.48 1.26 -7.39
CA THR A 295 6.74 1.36 -5.95
C THR A 295 5.44 1.07 -5.21
N SER A 296 5.43 0.12 -4.29
CA SER A 296 4.22 -0.22 -3.55
C SER A 296 4.24 0.29 -2.12
N VAL A 297 3.10 0.81 -1.69
CA VAL A 297 2.80 1.09 -0.28
C VAL A 297 1.68 0.14 0.13
N GLN A 298 2.00 -0.79 1.00
CA GLN A 298 1.12 -1.88 1.42
C GLN A 298 0.74 -1.69 2.87
N ALA A 299 -0.54 -1.46 3.12
CA ALA A 299 -1.05 -1.47 4.49
C ALA A 299 -1.00 -2.91 5.02
N VAL A 300 -0.38 -3.07 6.18
CA VAL A 300 -0.23 -4.38 6.82
C VAL A 300 -0.98 -4.38 8.14
N TYR A 301 -1.94 -5.28 8.27
CA TYR A 301 -2.59 -5.59 9.53
C TYR A 301 -1.82 -6.72 10.22
N VAL A 302 -1.53 -6.52 11.48
CA VAL A 302 -0.84 -7.51 12.33
C VAL A 302 -1.85 -8.06 13.34
N PRO A 303 -2.29 -9.33 13.19
CA PRO A 303 -3.24 -9.93 14.12
C PRO A 303 -2.70 -9.96 15.54
N ALA A 304 -3.49 -9.46 16.49
CA ALA A 304 -3.12 -9.40 17.92
C ALA A 304 -1.75 -8.73 18.22
N ASP A 305 -1.29 -7.85 17.32
CA ASP A 305 0.03 -7.21 17.37
C ASP A 305 1.20 -8.22 17.42
N ASP A 306 0.97 -9.46 16.94
CA ASP A 306 1.97 -10.53 16.89
C ASP A 306 2.71 -10.53 15.54
N LEU A 307 3.91 -9.95 15.54
CA LEU A 307 4.78 -9.91 14.37
C LEU A 307 5.31 -11.30 13.94
N THR A 308 5.15 -12.31 14.79
CA THR A 308 5.56 -13.70 14.49
C THR A 308 4.48 -14.50 13.78
N ASP A 309 3.26 -13.95 13.64
CA ASP A 309 2.20 -14.56 12.84
C ASP A 309 2.69 -14.77 11.39
N PRO A 310 2.44 -15.96 10.80
CA PRO A 310 2.95 -16.30 9.48
C PRO A 310 2.60 -15.32 8.34
N ALA A 311 1.44 -14.68 8.40
CA ALA A 311 1.03 -13.75 7.34
C ALA A 311 1.84 -12.45 7.34
N PRO A 312 1.91 -11.67 8.44
CA PRO A 312 2.80 -10.51 8.49
C PRO A 312 4.27 -10.91 8.33
N ALA A 313 4.74 -11.98 8.96
CA ALA A 313 6.12 -12.42 8.83
C ALA A 313 6.54 -12.69 7.37
N THR A 314 5.68 -13.34 6.60
CA THR A 314 5.92 -13.58 5.17
C THR A 314 5.92 -12.26 4.38
N THR A 315 5.03 -11.34 4.71
CA THR A 315 4.99 -10.01 4.08
C THR A 315 6.25 -9.21 4.37
N PHE A 316 6.71 -9.20 5.63
CA PHE A 316 7.93 -8.48 6.04
C PHE A 316 9.18 -8.91 5.28
N ALA A 317 9.28 -10.19 4.91
CA ALA A 317 10.42 -10.70 4.16
C ALA A 317 10.59 -10.03 2.80
N HIS A 318 9.53 -9.47 2.24
CA HIS A 318 9.54 -8.78 0.94
C HIS A 318 9.72 -7.26 1.05
N LEU A 319 9.56 -6.67 2.23
CA LEU A 319 9.57 -5.22 2.39
C LEU A 319 10.98 -4.63 2.36
N ASP A 320 11.12 -3.49 1.68
CA ASP A 320 12.35 -2.70 1.62
C ASP A 320 12.36 -1.57 2.65
N ALA A 321 11.20 -1.07 3.02
CA ALA A 321 11.02 -0.06 4.05
C ALA A 321 9.75 -0.31 4.85
N THR A 322 9.74 0.16 6.09
CA THR A 322 8.56 0.15 6.97
C THR A 322 8.30 1.55 7.50
N THR A 323 7.06 1.99 7.38
CA THR A 323 6.57 3.24 7.96
C THR A 323 5.56 2.90 9.04
N VAL A 324 5.89 3.21 10.28
CA VAL A 324 5.05 2.92 11.44
C VAL A 324 4.35 4.19 11.88
N LEU A 325 3.03 4.18 11.89
CA LEU A 325 2.20 5.26 12.43
C LEU A 325 1.83 4.94 13.88
N ASP A 326 2.18 5.84 14.78
CA ASP A 326 2.02 5.67 16.23
C ASP A 326 0.89 6.54 16.79
N ARG A 327 0.07 5.94 17.67
CA ARG A 327 -1.05 6.63 18.31
C ARG A 327 -0.57 7.64 19.38
N GLY A 328 0.54 7.37 20.04
CA GLY A 328 1.14 8.28 21.01
C GLY A 328 1.57 9.58 20.34
N ILE A 329 2.21 9.48 19.18
CA ILE A 329 2.62 10.64 18.37
C ILE A 329 1.38 11.41 17.87
N ALA A 330 0.36 10.69 17.38
CA ALA A 330 -0.91 11.31 16.98
C ALA A 330 -1.59 12.05 18.13
N SER A 331 -1.54 11.53 19.36
CA SER A 331 -2.12 12.17 20.55
C SER A 331 -1.41 13.45 20.94
N LEU A 332 -0.16 13.65 20.52
CA LEU A 332 0.59 14.90 20.69
C LEU A 332 0.25 15.94 19.61
N GLY A 333 -0.65 15.63 18.68
CA GLY A 333 -1.00 16.52 17.56
C GLY A 333 0.09 16.60 16.49
N ILE A 334 1.01 15.63 16.43
CA ILE A 334 2.08 15.58 15.43
C ILE A 334 1.60 14.74 14.26
N TYR A 335 1.45 15.36 13.10
CA TYR A 335 1.04 14.68 11.86
C TYR A 335 2.00 15.04 10.71
N PRO A 336 2.39 14.05 9.86
CA PRO A 336 2.03 12.63 9.94
C PRO A 336 2.59 11.99 11.21
N ALA A 337 1.82 11.08 11.81
CA ALA A 337 2.16 10.44 13.08
C ALA A 337 3.16 9.28 12.90
N VAL A 338 4.17 9.48 12.06
CA VAL A 338 5.22 8.48 11.78
C VAL A 338 6.17 8.39 12.96
N ASP A 339 6.38 7.17 13.47
CA ASP A 339 7.39 6.92 14.49
C ASP A 339 8.78 6.86 13.85
N PRO A 340 9.66 7.83 14.15
CA PRO A 340 10.99 7.89 13.55
C PRO A 340 11.97 6.84 14.12
N LEU A 341 11.64 6.20 15.24
CA LEU A 341 12.48 5.18 15.89
C LEU A 341 12.12 3.77 15.40
N ASP A 342 10.82 3.50 15.15
CA ASP A 342 10.34 2.20 14.72
C ASP A 342 10.24 2.07 13.19
N SER A 343 10.29 3.18 12.45
CA SER A 343 10.31 3.18 11.00
C SER A 343 11.72 2.94 10.45
N THR A 344 11.82 2.14 9.40
CA THR A 344 13.11 1.71 8.84
C THR A 344 13.11 1.73 7.32
N SER A 345 14.31 1.81 6.72
CA SER A 345 14.50 1.63 5.28
C SER A 345 15.85 0.98 4.98
N ARG A 346 15.85 0.03 4.04
CA ARG A 346 17.08 -0.64 3.59
C ARG A 346 18.02 0.28 2.84
N ILE A 347 17.50 1.32 2.18
CA ILE A 347 18.34 2.26 1.43
C ILE A 347 18.94 3.35 2.32
N LEU A 348 18.62 3.41 3.62
CA LEU A 348 19.23 4.35 4.55
C LEU A 348 20.68 3.91 4.88
N SER A 349 21.55 4.12 3.91
CA SER A 349 22.98 3.84 4.01
C SER A 349 23.81 4.94 3.33
N PRO A 350 25.04 5.17 3.78
CA PRO A 350 25.91 6.19 3.18
C PRO A 350 26.23 5.94 1.70
N GLU A 351 26.29 4.66 1.31
CA GLU A 351 26.60 4.24 -0.05
C GLU A 351 25.51 4.62 -1.06
N ILE A 352 24.25 4.64 -0.63
CA ILE A 352 23.09 4.90 -1.49
C ILE A 352 22.67 6.37 -1.42
N LEU A 353 22.51 6.90 -0.20
CA LEU A 353 21.93 8.23 0.02
C LEU A 353 22.97 9.33 0.25
N GLY A 354 24.23 8.95 0.40
CA GLY A 354 25.30 9.87 0.77
C GLY A 354 25.46 10.07 2.28
N GLN A 355 26.67 10.51 2.66
CA GLN A 355 27.07 10.63 4.06
C GLN A 355 26.21 11.64 4.83
N GLU A 356 25.94 12.79 4.24
CA GLU A 356 25.21 13.87 4.92
C GLU A 356 23.77 13.47 5.28
N HIS A 357 23.04 12.82 4.38
CA HIS A 357 21.69 12.33 4.65
C HIS A 357 21.72 11.28 5.78
N TYR A 358 22.60 10.30 5.65
CA TYR A 358 22.73 9.22 6.63
C TYR A 358 23.06 9.75 8.02
N GLU A 359 24.08 10.60 8.15
CA GLU A 359 24.49 11.17 9.45
C GLU A 359 23.37 12.02 10.07
N THR A 360 22.68 12.83 9.26
CA THR A 360 21.57 13.66 9.74
C THR A 360 20.41 12.78 10.25
N ALA A 361 20.02 11.74 9.52
CA ALA A 361 18.97 10.81 9.93
C ALA A 361 19.35 10.08 11.24
N ARG A 362 20.59 9.61 11.35
CA ARG A 362 21.08 8.94 12.56
C ARG A 362 21.16 9.88 13.76
N ALA A 363 21.57 11.12 13.55
CA ALA A 363 21.59 12.12 14.61
C ALA A 363 20.17 12.47 15.11
N VAL A 364 19.19 12.57 14.20
CA VAL A 364 17.79 12.74 14.58
C VAL A 364 17.28 11.56 15.40
N GLN A 365 17.54 10.34 14.96
CA GLN A 365 17.15 9.14 15.71
C GLN A 365 17.82 9.06 17.09
N SER A 366 19.10 9.39 17.17
CA SER A 366 19.87 9.37 18.43
C SER A 366 19.32 10.38 19.44
N ILE A 367 19.03 11.60 19.02
CA ILE A 367 18.51 12.63 19.93
C ILE A 367 17.09 12.28 20.42
N LEU A 368 16.26 11.71 19.55
CA LEU A 368 14.90 11.27 19.91
C LEU A 368 14.94 10.04 20.82
N GLN A 369 15.84 9.11 20.60
CA GLN A 369 16.04 7.95 21.46
C GLN A 369 16.49 8.39 22.87
N ARG A 370 17.48 9.30 22.95
CA ARG A 370 17.91 9.86 24.24
C ARG A 370 16.77 10.57 24.96
N TYR A 371 15.96 11.32 24.24
CA TYR A 371 14.78 11.98 24.80
C TYR A 371 13.77 10.96 25.36
N LYS A 372 13.51 9.87 24.64
CA LYS A 372 12.62 8.80 25.10
C LYS A 372 13.13 8.19 26.43
N GLU A 373 14.42 7.95 26.55
CA GLU A 373 15.04 7.45 27.80
C GLU A 373 14.91 8.45 28.96
N LEU A 374 14.98 9.75 28.69
CA LEU A 374 14.88 10.78 29.69
C LEU A 374 13.44 11.08 30.14
N GLN A 375 12.42 10.68 29.35
CA GLN A 375 11.02 10.98 29.66
C GLN A 375 10.57 10.42 31.01
N ASP A 376 10.98 9.22 31.36
CA ASP A 376 10.65 8.62 32.65
C ASP A 376 11.28 9.39 33.82
N ILE A 377 12.50 9.84 33.63
CA ILE A 377 13.23 10.66 34.63
C ILE A 377 12.53 12.01 34.78
N ILE A 378 12.17 12.64 33.67
CA ILE A 378 11.45 13.93 33.67
C ILE A 378 10.09 13.80 34.37
N ALA A 379 9.37 12.72 34.12
CA ALA A 379 8.04 12.49 34.72
C ALA A 379 8.11 12.31 36.25
N ILE A 380 9.18 11.70 36.77
CA ILE A 380 9.33 11.41 38.19
C ILE A 380 10.03 12.56 38.94
N MET A 381 11.11 13.08 38.39
CA MET A 381 12.00 14.01 39.07
C MET A 381 11.90 15.46 38.59
N GLY A 382 11.29 15.67 37.42
CA GLY A 382 11.22 16.98 36.78
C GLY A 382 12.46 17.31 35.92
N MET A 383 12.33 18.40 35.14
CA MET A 383 13.40 18.86 34.24
C MET A 383 14.63 19.41 34.98
N ASP A 384 14.43 19.94 36.19
CA ASP A 384 15.49 20.64 36.93
C ASP A 384 16.60 19.70 37.39
N GLU A 385 16.30 18.42 37.58
CA GLU A 385 17.23 17.39 37.99
C GLU A 385 18.13 16.85 36.87
N LEU A 386 17.84 17.22 35.63
CA LEU A 386 18.67 16.83 34.48
C LEU A 386 19.99 17.61 34.44
N SER A 387 21.03 16.98 33.91
CA SER A 387 22.27 17.69 33.58
C SER A 387 22.03 18.75 32.52
N GLU A 388 22.86 19.77 32.45
CA GLU A 388 22.75 20.83 31.43
C GLU A 388 22.84 20.26 30.00
N GLU A 389 23.62 19.22 29.79
CA GLU A 389 23.71 18.50 28.53
C GLU A 389 22.39 17.79 28.19
N ASP A 390 21.77 17.11 29.14
CA ASP A 390 20.47 16.46 28.93
C ASP A 390 19.34 17.49 28.72
N LYS A 391 19.36 18.61 29.43
CA LYS A 391 18.39 19.71 29.19
C LYS A 391 18.49 20.25 27.78
N LEU A 392 19.71 20.44 27.26
CA LEU A 392 19.92 20.88 25.89
C LEU A 392 19.42 19.82 24.90
N THR A 393 19.73 18.55 25.14
CA THR A 393 19.26 17.42 24.33
C THR A 393 17.74 17.37 24.30
N VAL A 394 17.06 17.49 25.43
CA VAL A 394 15.58 17.50 25.50
C VAL A 394 15.01 18.67 24.74
N ASN A 395 15.59 19.86 24.87
CA ASN A 395 15.14 21.05 24.16
C ASN A 395 15.19 20.86 22.63
N ARG A 396 16.33 20.40 22.12
CA ARG A 396 16.52 20.11 20.69
C ARG A 396 15.64 18.96 20.23
N ALA A 397 15.51 17.89 21.01
CA ALA A 397 14.66 16.75 20.70
C ALA A 397 13.18 17.14 20.54
N ARG A 398 12.66 18.00 21.40
CA ARG A 398 11.30 18.55 21.29
C ARG A 398 11.11 19.36 20.00
N LYS A 399 12.08 20.19 19.63
CA LYS A 399 12.07 20.92 18.37
C LYS A 399 12.07 19.98 17.17
N VAL A 400 12.95 18.98 17.17
CA VAL A 400 13.02 17.95 16.14
C VAL A 400 11.68 17.21 16.03
N GLN A 401 11.12 16.76 17.15
CA GLN A 401 9.84 16.04 17.16
C GLN A 401 8.70 16.88 16.55
N ARG A 402 8.59 18.15 16.91
CA ARG A 402 7.60 19.06 16.33
C ARG A 402 7.88 19.38 14.87
N PHE A 403 9.14 19.49 14.47
CA PHE A 403 9.52 19.77 13.11
C PHE A 403 9.34 18.57 12.16
N LEU A 404 9.23 17.36 12.68
CA LEU A 404 8.81 16.19 11.90
C LEU A 404 7.36 16.30 11.41
N SER A 405 6.52 17.12 12.06
CA SER A 405 5.17 17.43 11.58
C SER A 405 5.23 18.25 10.28
N GLN A 406 4.20 18.07 9.46
CA GLN A 406 4.10 18.78 8.18
C GLN A 406 2.63 18.93 7.78
N PRO A 407 2.20 20.13 7.31
CA PRO A 407 0.85 20.29 6.81
C PRO A 407 0.71 19.63 5.44
N PHE A 408 -0.37 18.89 5.24
CA PHE A 408 -0.67 18.17 4.01
C PHE A 408 -1.65 18.94 3.13
N HIS A 409 -1.46 18.88 1.81
CA HIS A 409 -2.38 19.50 0.84
C HIS A 409 -3.79 18.93 0.93
N VAL A 410 -3.89 17.62 1.09
CA VAL A 410 -5.19 16.93 1.21
C VAL A 410 -5.93 17.23 2.51
N ALA A 411 -5.25 17.79 3.51
CA ALA A 411 -5.82 18.12 4.80
C ALA A 411 -6.07 19.63 5.00
N GLU A 412 -5.80 20.48 4.03
CA GLU A 412 -5.94 21.94 4.12
C GLU A 412 -7.31 22.38 4.61
N GLN A 413 -8.37 21.77 4.08
CA GLN A 413 -9.76 22.11 4.42
C GLN A 413 -10.09 21.81 5.88
N PHE A 414 -9.43 20.83 6.49
CA PHE A 414 -9.68 20.40 7.87
C PHE A 414 -8.78 21.11 8.88
N THR A 415 -7.54 21.38 8.48
CA THR A 415 -6.53 21.94 9.39
C THR A 415 -6.41 23.46 9.32
N GLY A 416 -6.79 24.05 8.19
CA GLY A 416 -6.58 25.48 7.90
C GLY A 416 -5.13 25.85 7.58
N TYR A 417 -4.21 24.88 7.56
CA TYR A 417 -2.83 25.09 7.15
C TYR A 417 -2.65 24.81 5.66
N GLN A 418 -1.92 25.65 4.97
CA GLN A 418 -1.53 25.39 3.58
C GLN A 418 -0.56 24.22 3.50
N GLY A 419 -0.85 23.22 2.66
CA GLY A 419 -0.01 22.07 2.46
C GLY A 419 1.38 22.42 1.94
N LYS A 420 2.35 21.59 2.27
CA LYS A 420 3.77 21.80 1.92
C LYS A 420 4.36 20.53 1.33
N TYR A 421 4.98 20.69 0.18
CA TYR A 421 5.95 19.73 -0.35
C TYR A 421 7.35 20.21 0.04
N VAL A 422 8.12 19.43 0.76
CA VAL A 422 9.45 19.82 1.22
C VAL A 422 10.49 18.99 0.47
N PRO A 423 11.32 19.63 -0.37
CA PRO A 423 12.41 18.92 -1.06
C PRO A 423 13.40 18.27 -0.09
N LEU A 424 13.93 17.11 -0.45
CA LEU A 424 14.84 16.34 0.39
C LEU A 424 16.04 17.17 0.88
N LYS A 425 16.63 17.96 0.00
CA LYS A 425 17.76 18.83 0.37
C LYS A 425 17.41 19.82 1.48
N GLU A 426 16.21 20.41 1.41
CA GLU A 426 15.71 21.32 2.45
C GLU A 426 15.44 20.58 3.77
N THR A 427 14.92 19.37 3.69
CA THR A 427 14.71 18.51 4.85
C THR A 427 16.04 18.22 5.57
N ILE A 428 17.05 17.76 4.85
CA ILE A 428 18.36 17.44 5.41
C ILE A 428 19.00 18.70 6.02
N ARG A 429 19.03 19.81 5.31
CA ARG A 429 19.57 21.09 5.79
C ARG A 429 18.88 21.55 7.06
N SER A 430 17.56 21.53 7.06
CA SER A 430 16.77 22.03 8.19
C SER A 430 17.00 21.23 9.45
N PHE A 431 16.96 19.91 9.38
CA PHE A 431 17.23 19.05 10.53
C PHE A 431 18.68 19.15 11.03
N LYS A 432 19.63 19.25 10.13
CA LYS A 432 21.05 19.45 10.48
C LYS A 432 21.24 20.75 11.27
N GLU A 433 20.65 21.84 10.84
CA GLU A 433 20.72 23.13 11.54
C GLU A 433 20.09 23.08 12.95
N ILE A 434 18.98 22.36 13.11
CA ILE A 434 18.34 22.17 14.42
C ILE A 434 19.26 21.39 15.36
N ILE A 435 19.83 20.28 14.88
CA ILE A 435 20.72 19.43 15.68
C ILE A 435 22.00 20.14 16.06
N GLU A 436 22.59 20.92 15.15
CA GLU A 436 23.78 21.73 15.40
C GLU A 436 23.53 22.90 16.36
N GLY A 437 22.25 23.16 16.69
CA GLY A 437 21.87 24.19 17.66
C GLY A 437 21.82 25.60 17.12
N LYS A 438 21.79 25.81 15.80
CA LYS A 438 21.70 27.14 15.19
C LYS A 438 20.41 27.90 15.53
N HIS A 439 19.41 27.17 16.03
CA HIS A 439 18.09 27.70 16.32
C HIS A 439 17.64 27.38 17.76
N ASP A 440 18.61 27.27 18.69
CA ASP A 440 18.35 26.97 20.10
C ASP A 440 17.56 28.12 20.80
N ASP A 441 17.65 29.33 20.29
CA ASP A 441 16.95 30.52 20.76
C ASP A 441 15.47 30.57 20.39
N ILE A 442 15.02 29.75 19.41
CA ILE A 442 13.63 29.75 18.93
C ILE A 442 12.79 28.79 19.78
N PRO A 443 11.64 29.22 20.33
CA PRO A 443 10.74 28.34 21.08
C PRO A 443 10.22 27.16 20.24
N GLU A 444 10.03 26.00 20.86
CA GLU A 444 9.62 24.77 20.20
C GLU A 444 8.28 24.86 19.44
N SER A 445 7.37 25.77 19.87
CA SER A 445 6.06 25.96 19.25
C SER A 445 6.13 26.43 17.79
N TYR A 446 7.19 27.12 17.39
CA TYR A 446 7.36 27.61 16.02
C TYR A 446 7.72 26.51 15.03
N PHE A 447 8.17 25.33 15.52
CA PHE A 447 8.58 24.19 14.67
C PHE A 447 7.40 23.31 14.26
N LEU A 448 6.22 23.47 14.88
CA LEU A 448 5.04 22.66 14.56
C LEU A 448 4.45 23.09 13.21
N PHE A 449 4.17 22.11 12.36
CA PHE A 449 3.61 22.29 11.01
C PHE A 449 4.38 23.30 10.13
N ALA A 450 5.68 23.34 10.29
CA ALA A 450 6.55 24.10 9.40
C ALA A 450 7.01 23.25 8.23
N GLY A 451 7.22 23.84 7.06
CA GLY A 451 7.81 23.18 5.92
C GLY A 451 9.34 23.14 6.02
N SER A 452 10.00 24.30 5.96
CA SER A 452 11.44 24.45 6.08
C SER A 452 11.83 25.19 7.35
N ILE A 453 13.13 25.14 7.68
CA ILE A 453 13.64 25.91 8.83
C ILE A 453 13.55 27.42 8.59
N ASP A 454 13.62 27.86 7.33
CA ASP A 454 13.48 29.29 6.98
C ASP A 454 12.07 29.82 7.34
N GLU A 455 11.03 29.01 7.23
CA GLU A 455 9.68 29.37 7.68
C GLU A 455 9.62 29.55 9.19
N VAL A 456 10.30 28.68 9.96
CA VAL A 456 10.40 28.78 11.41
C VAL A 456 11.05 30.10 11.81
N VAL A 457 12.18 30.43 11.18
CA VAL A 457 12.91 31.66 11.44
C VAL A 457 12.08 32.89 11.05
N ALA A 458 11.38 32.83 9.91
CA ALA A 458 10.52 33.92 9.44
C ALA A 458 9.36 34.18 10.40
N LYS A 459 8.67 33.13 10.85
CA LYS A 459 7.58 33.24 11.87
C LYS A 459 8.08 33.84 13.18
N PHE A 460 9.24 33.38 13.66
CA PHE A 460 9.82 33.90 14.90
C PHE A 460 10.20 35.37 14.79
N ARG A 461 10.86 35.78 13.70
CA ARG A 461 11.24 37.18 13.46
C ARG A 461 10.06 38.11 13.18
N GLY A 462 9.01 37.58 12.53
CA GLY A 462 7.78 38.32 12.23
C GLY A 462 6.87 38.52 13.43
N GLY A 463 7.17 37.91 14.57
CA GLY A 463 6.36 38.02 15.80
C GLY A 463 5.00 37.35 15.74
N GLU A 464 4.76 36.52 14.72
CA GLU A 464 3.57 35.69 14.61
C GLU A 464 3.66 34.52 15.62
N LYS A 465 2.75 34.53 16.59
CA LYS A 465 2.60 33.39 17.48
C LYS A 465 2.04 32.21 16.67
N ALA A 466 2.70 31.09 16.76
CA ALA A 466 2.24 29.82 16.19
C ALA A 466 0.94 29.34 16.81
#